data_bd6800f3c6abc260926f969bc9d6c5e5
#
_entry.id   bd6800f3c6abc260926f969bc9d6c5e5
#
_cell.length_a   1.000
_cell.length_b   1.000
_cell.length_c   1.000
_cell.angle_alpha   90.00
_cell.angle_beta   90.00
_cell.angle_gamma   90.00
#
_symmetry.space_group_name_H-M   'P 1'
#
loop_
_entity.id
_entity.type
_entity.pdbx_description
1 polymer ?
#
loop_
_entity_poly.entity_id
_entity_poly.type
_entity_poly.pdbx_seq_one_letter_code
_entity_poly.pdbx_strand_id
1 'polypeptide(L)'
;MHRRTTALYFSPTGRTRTYVRAVAAAMPHMGGEVDLTRPEERRKVHMFGADDVVVLGVPVYYGRVPEVPGLLDGLQGEETPAVLLAVYGNRLIDDALAELSDLCAARGFRPLAAGTFVAPHTFSAKVAVGRPNAGDLAAAAELGRRAAEKLSGPWCTPELPGNRPYRSFQRAPFYPVGDDTCTRCGCCVGACPVEAIHPAAPRATDGEKCIRCLACVRACPAGSRRVEGPA
;
A
#
# COMPACT_ATOMS: atom_id res chain seq x y z
N MET A 1 -19.02 21.67 8.48
CA MET A 1 -19.30 20.26 8.14
C MET A 1 -18.19 19.40 8.75
N HIS A 2 -18.55 18.36 9.51
CA HIS A 2 -17.57 17.47 10.12
C HIS A 2 -17.32 16.30 9.18
N ARG A 3 -16.23 16.40 8.38
CA ARG A 3 -15.83 15.31 7.46
C ARG A 3 -15.24 14.15 8.26
N ARG A 4 -15.65 12.93 7.95
CA ARG A 4 -15.14 11.71 8.58
C ARG A 4 -13.92 11.20 7.78
N THR A 5 -12.79 11.02 8.45
CA THR A 5 -11.56 10.50 7.83
C THR A 5 -11.52 8.97 7.91
N THR A 6 -11.32 8.31 6.77
CA THR A 6 -11.10 6.85 6.70
C THR A 6 -9.70 6.53 6.19
N ALA A 7 -8.99 5.69 6.91
CA ALA A 7 -7.67 5.17 6.53
C ALA A 7 -7.83 3.94 5.62
N LEU A 8 -7.33 4.02 4.38
CA LEU A 8 -7.34 2.92 3.40
C LEU A 8 -5.90 2.55 3.06
N TYR A 9 -5.56 1.28 3.07
CA TYR A 9 -4.20 0.89 2.69
C TYR A 9 -4.09 -0.53 2.15
N PHE A 10 -3.14 -0.70 1.23
CA PHE A 10 -2.55 -1.99 0.92
C PHE A 10 -1.16 -2.05 1.56
N SER A 11 -0.91 -2.99 2.47
CA SER A 11 0.30 -2.97 3.31
C SER A 11 0.80 -4.35 3.72
N PRO A 12 1.31 -5.18 2.79
CA PRO A 12 1.71 -6.57 3.07
C PRO A 12 2.76 -6.71 4.19
N THR A 13 3.59 -5.69 4.41
CA THR A 13 4.64 -5.68 5.43
C THR A 13 4.39 -4.69 6.57
N GLY A 14 3.21 -4.08 6.62
CA GLY A 14 2.78 -3.15 7.68
C GLY A 14 3.28 -1.71 7.52
N ARG A 15 4.25 -1.41 6.65
CA ARG A 15 4.89 -0.09 6.60
C ARG A 15 3.98 0.99 6.03
N THR A 16 3.28 0.70 4.95
CA THR A 16 2.29 1.64 4.37
C THR A 16 1.19 1.96 5.38
N ARG A 17 0.65 0.95 6.08
CA ARG A 17 -0.33 1.13 7.17
C ARG A 17 0.17 2.13 8.21
N THR A 18 1.43 2.02 8.65
CA THR A 18 2.01 2.92 9.66
C THR A 18 1.95 4.38 9.21
N TYR A 19 2.32 4.67 7.96
CA TYR A 19 2.26 6.03 7.42
C TYR A 19 0.82 6.53 7.22
N VAL A 20 -0.06 5.69 6.65
CA VAL A 20 -1.47 6.04 6.45
C VAL A 20 -2.13 6.40 7.76
N ARG A 21 -1.89 5.62 8.81
CA ARG A 21 -2.41 5.91 10.15
C ARG A 21 -1.86 7.22 10.72
N ALA A 22 -0.58 7.52 10.52
CA ALA A 22 0.01 8.76 11.00
C ALA A 22 -0.58 9.99 10.31
N VAL A 23 -0.85 9.92 9.00
CA VAL A 23 -1.54 10.97 8.26
C VAL A 23 -2.99 11.10 8.73
N ALA A 24 -3.73 9.98 8.78
CA ALA A 24 -5.15 9.97 9.14
C ALA A 24 -5.40 10.45 10.58
N ALA A 25 -4.52 10.11 11.53
CA ALA A 25 -4.61 10.56 12.91
C ALA A 25 -4.42 12.09 13.07
N ALA A 26 -3.78 12.74 12.10
CA ALA A 26 -3.62 14.19 12.08
C ALA A 26 -4.74 14.92 11.32
N MET A 27 -5.70 14.17 10.77
CA MET A 27 -6.89 14.68 10.09
C MET A 27 -8.10 14.72 11.05
N PRO A 28 -9.13 15.53 10.75
CA PRO A 28 -10.30 15.61 11.62
C PRO A 28 -11.12 14.30 11.61
N HIS A 29 -11.70 13.96 12.75
CA HIS A 29 -12.71 12.91 12.93
C HIS A 29 -12.35 11.56 12.28
N MET A 30 -11.34 10.88 12.81
CA MET A 30 -10.99 9.54 12.35
C MET A 30 -12.19 8.59 12.51
N GLY A 31 -12.74 8.12 11.37
CA GLY A 31 -13.98 7.37 11.31
C GLY A 31 -13.82 5.87 11.07
N GLY A 32 -12.67 5.42 10.59
CA GLY A 32 -12.49 4.00 10.27
C GLY A 32 -11.19 3.65 9.59
N GLU A 33 -11.02 2.35 9.38
CA GLU A 33 -9.85 1.78 8.70
C GLU A 33 -10.29 0.61 7.83
N VAL A 34 -9.78 0.55 6.59
CA VAL A 34 -9.99 -0.56 5.66
C VAL A 34 -8.63 -1.11 5.21
N ASP A 35 -8.37 -2.36 5.53
CA ASP A 35 -7.14 -3.06 5.18
C ASP A 35 -7.29 -3.80 3.83
N LEU A 36 -7.00 -3.10 2.74
CA LEU A 36 -7.03 -3.67 1.39
C LEU A 36 -5.97 -4.77 1.16
N THR A 37 -5.09 -5.03 2.12
CA THR A 37 -4.16 -6.16 2.08
C THR A 37 -4.93 -7.49 2.14
N ARG A 38 -6.07 -7.48 2.78
CA ARG A 38 -6.94 -8.66 2.93
C ARG A 38 -7.81 -8.85 1.69
N PRO A 39 -7.75 -10.02 1.04
CA PRO A 39 -8.56 -10.29 -0.16
C PRO A 39 -10.06 -10.10 0.08
N GLU A 40 -10.56 -10.49 1.26
CA GLU A 40 -11.97 -10.36 1.63
C GLU A 40 -12.43 -8.90 1.71
N GLU A 41 -11.55 -7.96 2.13
CA GLU A 41 -11.90 -6.54 2.15
C GLU A 41 -11.94 -5.94 0.75
N ARG A 42 -11.05 -6.36 -0.17
CA ARG A 42 -11.07 -5.89 -1.57
C ARG A 42 -12.30 -6.34 -2.34
N ARG A 43 -12.94 -7.45 -1.92
CA ARG A 43 -14.17 -7.97 -2.55
C ARG A 43 -15.43 -7.23 -2.12
N LYS A 44 -15.34 -6.41 -1.07
CA LYS A 44 -16.45 -5.59 -0.57
C LYS A 44 -16.53 -4.27 -1.33
N VAL A 45 -17.73 -3.70 -1.37
CA VAL A 45 -17.93 -2.33 -1.82
C VAL A 45 -17.81 -1.39 -0.63
N HIS A 46 -16.98 -0.37 -0.77
CA HIS A 46 -16.77 0.70 0.20
C HIS A 46 -17.15 2.03 -0.45
N MET A 47 -18.24 2.64 0.01
CA MET A 47 -18.76 3.89 -0.54
C MET A 47 -18.37 5.07 0.33
N PHE A 48 -17.97 6.17 -0.29
CA PHE A 48 -17.56 7.41 0.35
C PHE A 48 -18.23 8.59 -0.32
N GLY A 49 -18.95 9.40 0.44
CA GLY A 49 -19.61 10.60 -0.06
C GLY A 49 -18.69 11.82 -0.06
N ALA A 50 -19.25 12.96 -0.51
CA ALA A 50 -18.54 14.24 -0.52
C ALA A 50 -18.17 14.76 0.89
N ASP A 51 -18.85 14.31 1.92
CA ASP A 51 -18.58 14.64 3.33
C ASP A 51 -17.61 13.69 4.02
N ASP A 52 -17.13 12.69 3.31
CA ASP A 52 -16.01 11.85 3.76
C ASP A 52 -14.68 12.43 3.26
N VAL A 53 -13.57 11.96 3.84
CA VAL A 53 -12.22 12.11 3.32
C VAL A 53 -11.47 10.82 3.50
N VAL A 54 -10.70 10.41 2.51
CA VAL A 54 -9.91 9.18 2.60
C VAL A 54 -8.41 9.48 2.62
N VAL A 55 -7.66 8.70 3.40
CA VAL A 55 -6.20 8.65 3.33
C VAL A 55 -5.84 7.29 2.76
N LEU A 56 -5.44 7.25 1.49
CA LEU A 56 -5.17 6.01 0.77
C LEU A 56 -3.67 5.84 0.53
N GLY A 57 -3.10 4.74 0.99
CA GLY A 57 -1.69 4.43 0.80
C GLY A 57 -1.42 3.07 0.17
N VAL A 58 -0.46 3.04 -0.75
CA VAL A 58 0.05 1.81 -1.38
C VAL A 58 1.58 1.76 -1.32
N PRO A 59 2.20 0.57 -1.28
CA PRO A 59 3.63 0.45 -1.51
C PRO A 59 3.93 0.62 -2.99
N VAL A 60 5.15 1.06 -3.30
CA VAL A 60 5.64 1.15 -4.69
C VAL A 60 6.33 -0.16 -5.06
N TYR A 61 5.85 -0.84 -6.08
CA TYR A 61 6.46 -2.04 -6.63
C TYR A 61 6.89 -1.79 -8.09
N TYR A 62 8.18 -1.91 -8.33
CA TYR A 62 8.78 -1.69 -9.67
C TYR A 62 8.44 -0.31 -10.27
N GLY A 63 8.27 0.71 -9.42
CA GLY A 63 7.93 2.07 -9.82
C GLY A 63 6.46 2.32 -10.13
N ARG A 64 5.58 1.38 -9.78
CA ARG A 64 4.14 1.38 -10.08
C ARG A 64 3.31 1.09 -8.83
N VAL A 65 2.00 1.30 -8.92
CA VAL A 65 1.03 0.73 -7.99
C VAL A 65 1.10 -0.80 -8.10
N PRO A 66 1.03 -1.58 -7.00
CA PRO A 66 1.11 -3.04 -7.08
C PRO A 66 0.04 -3.64 -8.00
N GLU A 67 0.44 -4.52 -8.91
CA GLU A 67 -0.49 -5.31 -9.74
C GLU A 67 -1.19 -6.39 -8.89
N VAL A 68 -2.20 -5.97 -8.16
CA VAL A 68 -3.05 -6.84 -7.35
C VAL A 68 -4.45 -6.83 -7.93
N PRO A 69 -5.00 -7.99 -8.31
CA PRO A 69 -6.36 -8.05 -8.82
C PRO A 69 -7.36 -7.43 -7.85
N GLY A 70 -8.19 -6.52 -8.37
CA GLY A 70 -9.23 -5.87 -7.59
C GLY A 70 -8.73 -4.91 -6.50
N LEU A 71 -7.47 -4.42 -6.56
CA LEU A 71 -6.86 -3.63 -5.48
C LEU A 71 -7.74 -2.47 -5.01
N LEU A 72 -8.32 -1.71 -5.93
CA LEU A 72 -9.16 -0.56 -5.64
C LEU A 72 -10.58 -0.71 -6.21
N ASP A 73 -10.94 -1.84 -6.82
CA ASP A 73 -12.20 -1.97 -7.58
C ASP A 73 -13.45 -1.84 -6.70
N GLY A 74 -13.35 -2.22 -5.44
CA GLY A 74 -14.43 -2.06 -4.46
C GLY A 74 -14.59 -0.64 -3.90
N LEU A 75 -13.67 0.28 -4.20
CA LEU A 75 -13.74 1.65 -3.69
C LEU A 75 -14.57 2.54 -4.61
N GLN A 76 -15.53 3.28 -4.07
CA GLN A 76 -16.38 4.21 -4.79
C GLN A 76 -16.48 5.52 -4.02
N GLY A 77 -16.10 6.62 -4.66
CA GLY A 77 -16.19 7.98 -4.14
C GLY A 77 -17.23 8.79 -4.90
N GLU A 78 -17.76 9.82 -4.27
CA GLU A 78 -18.64 10.85 -4.86
C GLU A 78 -17.96 12.21 -4.67
N GLU A 79 -17.02 12.56 -5.55
CA GLU A 79 -16.18 13.76 -5.40
C GLU A 79 -15.43 13.78 -4.04
N THR A 80 -15.16 12.60 -3.50
CA THR A 80 -14.58 12.41 -2.15
C THR A 80 -13.13 12.88 -2.12
N PRO A 81 -12.75 13.82 -1.25
CA PRO A 81 -11.35 14.23 -1.08
C PRO A 81 -10.46 13.06 -0.66
N ALA A 82 -9.29 12.96 -1.29
CA ALA A 82 -8.34 11.87 -1.02
C ALA A 82 -6.92 12.40 -0.76
N VAL A 83 -6.28 11.93 0.30
CA VAL A 83 -4.84 12.11 0.54
C VAL A 83 -4.14 10.83 0.11
N LEU A 84 -3.22 10.93 -0.87
CA LEU A 84 -2.60 9.78 -1.51
C LEU A 84 -1.17 9.57 -1.03
N LEU A 85 -0.82 8.34 -0.66
CA LEU A 85 0.51 7.98 -0.18
C LEU A 85 1.14 6.88 -1.04
N ALA A 86 2.35 7.14 -1.56
CA ALA A 86 3.22 6.15 -2.16
C ALA A 86 4.39 5.84 -1.21
N VAL A 87 4.46 4.60 -0.71
CA VAL A 87 5.49 4.18 0.25
C VAL A 87 6.51 3.28 -0.46
N TYR A 88 7.77 3.66 -0.47
CA TYR A 88 8.77 3.03 -1.31
C TYR A 88 10.04 2.64 -0.57
N GLY A 89 10.79 1.70 -1.15
CA GLY A 89 12.00 1.12 -0.57
C GLY A 89 13.27 1.95 -0.80
N ASN A 90 13.19 3.28 -0.76
CA ASN A 90 14.31 4.22 -0.91
C ASN A 90 15.10 4.09 -2.24
N ARG A 91 14.43 3.69 -3.31
CA ARG A 91 14.99 3.69 -4.66
C ARG A 91 14.37 4.84 -5.47
N LEU A 92 13.23 4.60 -6.10
CA LEU A 92 12.45 5.58 -6.87
C LEU A 92 10.98 5.29 -6.71
N ILE A 93 10.14 6.31 -6.86
CA ILE A 93 8.67 6.17 -6.90
C ILE A 93 8.18 6.00 -8.32
N ASP A 94 8.98 6.43 -9.29
CA ASP A 94 8.65 6.47 -10.72
C ASP A 94 7.21 6.99 -10.95
N ASP A 95 6.31 6.17 -11.51
CA ASP A 95 4.97 6.58 -11.91
C ASP A 95 3.88 6.24 -10.87
N ALA A 96 4.25 5.61 -9.75
CA ALA A 96 3.28 5.06 -8.79
C ALA A 96 2.30 6.11 -8.24
N LEU A 97 2.73 7.35 -8.02
CA LEU A 97 1.88 8.39 -7.45
C LEU A 97 0.90 8.95 -8.49
N ALA A 98 1.36 9.15 -9.73
CA ALA A 98 0.51 9.55 -10.85
C ALA A 98 -0.54 8.46 -11.14
N GLU A 99 -0.13 7.19 -11.19
CA GLU A 99 -1.02 6.06 -11.39
C GLU A 99 -2.06 5.94 -10.27
N LEU A 100 -1.65 6.07 -9.00
CA LEU A 100 -2.58 6.03 -7.88
C LEU A 100 -3.63 7.15 -7.98
N SER A 101 -3.21 8.34 -8.38
CA SER A 101 -4.10 9.48 -8.60
C SER A 101 -5.13 9.20 -9.68
N ASP A 102 -4.70 8.67 -10.83
CA ASP A 102 -5.59 8.38 -11.95
C ASP A 102 -6.58 7.25 -11.60
N LEU A 103 -6.11 6.23 -10.89
CA LEU A 103 -6.96 5.14 -10.39
C LEU A 103 -8.00 5.62 -9.38
N CYS A 104 -7.65 6.58 -8.53
CA CYS A 104 -8.56 7.22 -7.58
C CYS A 104 -9.58 8.10 -8.30
N ALA A 105 -9.13 8.95 -9.23
CA ALA A 105 -10.01 9.82 -9.99
C ALA A 105 -11.05 9.03 -10.79
N ALA A 106 -10.64 7.91 -11.41
CA ALA A 106 -11.56 7.01 -12.12
C ALA A 106 -12.64 6.37 -11.23
N ARG A 107 -12.48 6.45 -9.90
CA ARG A 107 -13.41 5.92 -8.89
C ARG A 107 -14.14 7.01 -8.10
N GLY A 108 -14.15 8.26 -8.60
CA GLY A 108 -14.86 9.38 -8.00
C GLY A 108 -14.16 10.02 -6.79
N PHE A 109 -12.88 9.74 -6.58
CA PHE A 109 -12.08 10.45 -5.58
C PHE A 109 -11.37 11.65 -6.19
N ARG A 110 -11.23 12.72 -5.41
CA ARG A 110 -10.49 13.92 -5.80
C ARG A 110 -9.22 14.05 -4.99
N PRO A 111 -8.03 13.88 -5.58
CA PRO A 111 -6.78 14.05 -4.86
C PRO A 111 -6.63 15.47 -4.30
N LEU A 112 -6.59 15.57 -2.97
CA LEU A 112 -6.46 16.81 -2.19
C LEU A 112 -4.99 17.14 -1.92
N ALA A 113 -4.24 16.10 -1.56
CA ALA A 113 -2.82 16.15 -1.25
C ALA A 113 -2.19 14.79 -1.52
N ALA A 114 -0.88 14.76 -1.66
CA ALA A 114 -0.14 13.51 -1.79
C ALA A 114 1.23 13.60 -1.13
N GLY A 115 1.78 12.43 -0.77
CA GLY A 115 3.11 12.33 -0.19
C GLY A 115 3.80 11.01 -0.52
N THR A 116 5.14 11.05 -0.48
CA THR A 116 5.98 9.87 -0.66
C THR A 116 6.78 9.61 0.61
N PHE A 117 6.83 8.36 1.04
CA PHE A 117 7.47 7.99 2.30
C PHE A 117 8.39 6.79 2.13
N VAL A 118 9.54 6.83 2.81
CA VAL A 118 10.55 5.79 2.73
C VAL A 118 10.26 4.67 3.72
N ALA A 119 10.34 3.42 3.25
CA ALA A 119 10.29 2.21 4.07
C ALA A 119 11.53 1.35 3.80
N PRO A 120 11.84 0.35 4.65
CA PRO A 120 12.90 -0.60 4.37
C PRO A 120 12.68 -1.29 3.02
N HIS A 121 13.75 -1.39 2.24
CA HIS A 121 13.70 -2.04 0.93
C HIS A 121 13.31 -3.52 1.07
N THR A 122 12.37 -3.99 0.22
CA THR A 122 11.82 -5.34 0.35
C THR A 122 12.89 -6.43 0.23
N PHE A 123 13.83 -6.28 -0.70
CA PHE A 123 14.88 -7.26 -1.01
C PHE A 123 16.24 -6.93 -0.39
N SER A 124 16.34 -5.92 0.49
CA SER A 124 17.62 -5.54 1.10
C SER A 124 17.46 -5.23 2.58
N ALA A 125 18.19 -5.94 3.41
CA ALA A 125 18.28 -5.65 4.84
C ALA A 125 19.17 -4.42 5.16
N LYS A 126 19.80 -3.81 4.15
CA LYS A 126 20.75 -2.70 4.34
C LYS A 126 20.19 -1.34 3.94
N VAL A 127 19.12 -1.30 3.13
CA VAL A 127 18.56 -0.06 2.58
C VAL A 127 17.38 0.40 3.42
N ALA A 128 17.43 1.65 3.88
CA ALA A 128 16.40 2.32 4.69
C ALA A 128 16.04 1.54 5.99
N VAL A 129 17.04 0.95 6.62
CA VAL A 129 16.87 0.26 7.93
C VAL A 129 16.35 1.24 8.97
N GLY A 130 15.44 0.78 9.84
CA GLY A 130 14.88 1.60 10.92
C GLY A 130 13.77 2.56 10.47
N ARG A 131 13.36 2.56 9.20
CA ARG A 131 12.23 3.39 8.70
C ARG A 131 10.88 2.65 8.81
N PRO A 132 9.76 3.35 9.12
CA PRO A 132 9.72 4.75 9.53
C PRO A 132 10.35 4.99 10.89
N ASN A 133 11.03 6.11 11.04
CA ASN A 133 11.48 6.64 12.33
C ASN A 133 10.54 7.77 12.81
N ALA A 134 10.85 8.38 13.96
CA ALA A 134 10.01 9.45 14.52
C ALA A 134 9.88 10.67 13.58
N GLY A 135 10.97 11.04 12.88
CA GLY A 135 10.95 12.14 11.90
C GLY A 135 10.05 11.84 10.70
N ASP A 136 10.06 10.59 10.23
CA ASP A 136 9.18 10.16 9.14
C ASP A 136 7.70 10.25 9.53
N LEU A 137 7.38 9.83 10.75
CA LEU A 137 6.01 9.88 11.25
C LEU A 137 5.56 11.31 11.54
N ALA A 138 6.47 12.19 11.98
CA ALA A 138 6.20 13.61 12.12
C ALA A 138 5.91 14.27 10.76
N ALA A 139 6.67 13.93 9.71
CA ALA A 139 6.42 14.40 8.34
C ALA A 139 5.07 13.88 7.79
N ALA A 140 4.71 12.64 8.09
CA ALA A 140 3.41 12.09 7.73
C ALA A 140 2.25 12.81 8.44
N ALA A 141 2.38 13.04 9.73
CA ALA A 141 1.40 13.81 10.49
C ALA A 141 1.27 15.26 9.98
N GLU A 142 2.38 15.89 9.57
CA GLU A 142 2.37 17.22 8.96
C GLU A 142 1.60 17.24 7.64
N LEU A 143 1.78 16.23 6.78
CA LEU A 143 0.96 16.09 5.57
C LEU A 143 -0.55 16.04 5.92
N GLY A 144 -0.93 15.30 6.97
CA GLY A 144 -2.31 15.22 7.44
C GLY A 144 -2.85 16.58 7.90
N ARG A 145 -2.09 17.34 8.71
CA ARG A 145 -2.49 18.69 9.15
C ARG A 145 -2.70 19.63 7.98
N ARG A 146 -1.74 19.68 7.04
CA ARG A 146 -1.84 20.52 5.83
C ARG A 146 -3.00 20.13 4.93
N ALA A 147 -3.31 18.84 4.82
CA ALA A 147 -4.48 18.37 4.09
C ALA A 147 -5.78 18.79 4.79
N ALA A 148 -5.85 18.72 6.13
CA ALA A 148 -6.98 19.18 6.90
C ALA A 148 -7.24 20.71 6.74
N GLU A 149 -6.18 21.51 6.72
CA GLU A 149 -6.26 22.95 6.45
C GLU A 149 -6.86 23.23 5.05
N LYS A 150 -6.41 22.48 4.02
CA LYS A 150 -6.95 22.61 2.65
C LYS A 150 -8.45 22.29 2.56
N LEU A 151 -8.97 21.37 3.38
CA LEU A 151 -10.39 21.03 3.40
C LEU A 151 -11.29 22.19 3.84
N SER A 152 -10.73 23.21 4.50
CA SER A 152 -11.49 24.38 5.00
C SER A 152 -11.77 25.45 3.93
N GLY A 153 -11.17 25.31 2.75
CA GLY A 153 -11.29 26.29 1.66
C GLY A 153 -11.34 25.66 0.28
N PRO A 154 -11.38 26.45 -0.78
CA PRO A 154 -11.27 25.97 -2.16
C PRO A 154 -9.88 25.35 -2.39
N TRP A 155 -9.82 24.23 -3.08
CA TRP A 155 -8.57 23.55 -3.43
C TRP A 155 -8.65 22.95 -4.83
N CYS A 156 -7.51 22.78 -5.47
CA CYS A 156 -7.36 22.06 -6.73
C CYS A 156 -6.55 20.77 -6.53
N THR A 157 -6.78 19.82 -7.40
CA THR A 157 -5.97 18.60 -7.47
C THR A 157 -4.52 18.97 -7.74
N PRO A 158 -3.57 18.50 -6.93
CA PRO A 158 -2.16 18.78 -7.15
C PRO A 158 -1.65 18.06 -8.41
N GLU A 159 -0.71 18.68 -9.10
CA GLU A 159 0.08 17.97 -10.11
C GLU A 159 1.01 16.99 -9.39
N LEU A 160 0.97 15.72 -9.82
CA LEU A 160 1.71 14.64 -9.18
C LEU A 160 2.80 14.09 -10.12
N PRO A 161 3.98 13.75 -9.58
CA PRO A 161 5.08 13.23 -10.38
C PRO A 161 4.76 11.85 -10.95
N GLY A 162 5.21 11.62 -12.17
CA GLY A 162 5.08 10.37 -12.93
C GLY A 162 4.81 10.65 -14.40
N ASN A 163 5.09 9.67 -15.24
CA ASN A 163 4.90 9.74 -16.69
C ASN A 163 3.56 9.15 -17.10
N ARG A 164 3.03 9.60 -18.23
CA ARG A 164 1.92 8.98 -18.97
C ARG A 164 2.32 8.88 -20.45
N PRO A 165 2.41 7.65 -21.02
CA PRO A 165 2.09 6.35 -20.41
C PRO A 165 3.06 5.97 -19.30
N TYR A 166 2.57 5.20 -18.32
CA TYR A 166 3.39 4.67 -17.23
C TYR A 166 4.43 3.68 -17.76
N ARG A 167 5.56 3.58 -17.03
CA ARG A 167 6.56 2.57 -17.32
C ARG A 167 5.96 1.15 -17.32
N SER A 168 6.55 0.27 -18.11
CA SER A 168 6.16 -1.14 -18.10
C SER A 168 6.43 -1.78 -16.73
N PHE A 169 5.51 -2.61 -16.28
CA PHE A 169 5.68 -3.36 -15.03
C PHE A 169 6.62 -4.54 -15.28
N GLN A 170 7.74 -4.59 -14.57
CA GLN A 170 8.76 -5.63 -14.74
C GLN A 170 8.96 -6.37 -13.42
N ARG A 171 8.27 -7.49 -13.25
CA ARG A 171 8.44 -8.34 -12.06
C ARG A 171 9.82 -8.99 -12.03
N ALA A 172 10.41 -9.09 -10.84
CA ALA A 172 11.59 -9.92 -10.64
C ALA A 172 11.29 -11.37 -11.02
N PRO A 173 12.24 -12.10 -11.66
CA PRO A 173 12.03 -13.47 -12.10
C PRO A 173 11.96 -14.49 -10.95
N PHE A 174 12.30 -14.08 -9.74
CA PHE A 174 12.34 -14.89 -8.53
C PHE A 174 11.17 -14.60 -7.59
N TYR A 175 10.81 -15.56 -6.75
CA TYR A 175 9.77 -15.45 -5.73
C TYR A 175 10.08 -16.36 -4.54
N PRO A 176 9.49 -16.11 -3.33
CA PRO A 176 9.80 -16.92 -2.16
C PRO A 176 9.25 -18.33 -2.25
N VAL A 177 10.05 -19.30 -1.84
CA VAL A 177 9.66 -20.70 -1.65
C VAL A 177 10.04 -21.18 -0.25
N GLY A 178 9.44 -22.25 0.23
CA GLY A 178 9.77 -22.89 1.50
C GLY A 178 10.70 -24.07 1.30
N ASP A 179 11.62 -24.28 2.23
CA ASP A 179 12.53 -25.42 2.28
C ASP A 179 12.01 -26.57 3.19
N ASP A 180 12.87 -27.56 3.47
CA ASP A 180 12.54 -28.74 4.25
C ASP A 180 12.31 -28.46 5.75
N THR A 181 12.70 -27.29 6.26
CA THR A 181 12.43 -26.87 7.64
C THR A 181 10.99 -26.38 7.86
N CYS A 182 10.16 -26.39 6.80
CA CYS A 182 8.78 -25.95 6.84
C CYS A 182 7.90 -26.85 7.73
N THR A 183 7.35 -26.25 8.81
CA THR A 183 6.46 -26.94 9.74
C THR A 183 5.00 -27.03 9.27
N ARG A 184 4.68 -26.55 8.10
CA ARG A 184 3.31 -26.48 7.52
C ARG A 184 2.30 -25.71 8.40
N CYS A 185 2.73 -24.75 9.19
CA CYS A 185 1.87 -23.99 10.11
C CYS A 185 0.84 -23.06 9.45
N GLY A 186 0.92 -22.84 8.13
CA GLY A 186 -0.04 -22.00 7.38
C GLY A 186 0.16 -20.48 7.50
N CYS A 187 1.07 -19.98 8.34
CA CYS A 187 1.27 -18.54 8.54
C CYS A 187 1.55 -17.78 7.23
N CYS A 188 2.31 -18.39 6.30
CA CYS A 188 2.61 -17.80 4.99
C CYS A 188 1.39 -17.76 4.07
N VAL A 189 0.47 -18.73 4.20
CA VAL A 189 -0.80 -18.74 3.46
C VAL A 189 -1.66 -17.56 3.87
N GLY A 190 -1.90 -17.41 5.17
CA GLY A 190 -2.70 -16.29 5.71
C GLY A 190 -2.07 -14.91 5.50
N ALA A 191 -0.73 -14.84 5.37
CA ALA A 191 -0.02 -13.59 5.10
C ALA A 191 0.01 -13.20 3.62
N CYS A 192 -0.40 -14.09 2.70
CA CYS A 192 -0.30 -13.84 1.27
C CYS A 192 -1.48 -12.99 0.76
N PRO A 193 -1.28 -11.73 0.36
CA PRO A 193 -2.37 -10.84 -0.02
C PRO A 193 -2.99 -11.18 -1.39
N VAL A 194 -2.39 -12.10 -2.14
CA VAL A 194 -2.82 -12.50 -3.48
C VAL A 194 -3.07 -14.01 -3.58
N GLU A 195 -3.14 -14.70 -2.45
CA GLU A 195 -3.46 -16.13 -2.37
C GLU A 195 -2.56 -17.00 -3.28
N ALA A 196 -1.27 -16.59 -3.39
CA ALA A 196 -0.27 -17.32 -4.23
C ALA A 196 0.32 -18.55 -3.54
N ILE A 197 -0.12 -18.89 -2.33
CA ILE A 197 0.37 -20.04 -1.54
C ILE A 197 -0.82 -20.91 -1.17
N HIS A 198 -0.86 -22.12 -1.73
CA HIS A 198 -1.94 -23.05 -1.45
C HIS A 198 -1.78 -23.74 -0.08
N PRO A 199 -2.84 -23.88 0.75
CA PRO A 199 -2.75 -24.49 2.08
C PRO A 199 -2.21 -25.92 2.08
N ALA A 200 -2.56 -26.72 1.08
CA ALA A 200 -2.06 -28.10 0.95
C ALA A 200 -0.58 -28.20 0.53
N ALA A 201 -0.03 -27.12 -0.05
CA ALA A 201 1.35 -27.09 -0.52
C ALA A 201 2.07 -25.78 -0.05
N PRO A 202 2.19 -25.52 1.27
CA PRO A 202 2.65 -24.22 1.78
C PRO A 202 4.12 -23.94 1.50
N ARG A 203 4.90 -24.90 1.00
CA ARG A 203 6.29 -24.70 0.53
C ARG A 203 6.34 -24.09 -0.87
N ALA A 204 5.38 -24.43 -1.73
CA ALA A 204 5.29 -23.90 -3.08
C ALA A 204 4.73 -22.47 -3.09
N THR A 205 4.99 -21.76 -4.18
CA THR A 205 4.41 -20.44 -4.46
C THR A 205 4.04 -20.40 -5.94
N ASP A 206 2.82 -19.99 -6.24
CA ASP A 206 2.41 -19.64 -7.60
C ASP A 206 3.16 -18.36 -8.03
N GLY A 207 4.15 -18.52 -8.90
CA GLY A 207 4.99 -17.41 -9.35
C GLY A 207 4.24 -16.36 -10.17
N GLU A 208 3.17 -16.75 -10.88
CA GLU A 208 2.35 -15.84 -11.69
C GLU A 208 1.48 -14.94 -10.81
N LYS A 209 0.92 -15.49 -9.72
CA LYS A 209 0.16 -14.69 -8.74
C LYS A 209 1.05 -13.86 -7.82
N CYS A 210 2.27 -14.34 -7.54
CA CYS A 210 3.13 -13.72 -6.55
C CYS A 210 3.54 -12.30 -6.94
N ILE A 211 3.25 -11.32 -6.08
CA ILE A 211 3.65 -9.90 -6.25
C ILE A 211 5.01 -9.57 -5.62
N ARG A 212 5.75 -10.54 -5.11
CA ARG A 212 7.10 -10.40 -4.51
C ARG A 212 7.15 -9.46 -3.29
N CYS A 213 6.07 -9.37 -2.53
CA CYS A 213 5.98 -8.49 -1.35
C CYS A 213 6.77 -9.00 -0.12
N LEU A 214 7.17 -10.26 -0.10
CA LEU A 214 7.87 -10.95 0.99
C LEU A 214 7.10 -10.99 2.34
N ALA A 215 5.79 -10.76 2.35
CA ALA A 215 4.99 -10.90 3.57
C ALA A 215 5.09 -12.33 4.15
N CYS A 216 5.05 -13.34 3.29
CA CYS A 216 5.18 -14.75 3.66
C CYS A 216 6.56 -15.11 4.27
N VAL A 217 7.63 -14.43 3.82
CA VAL A 217 8.98 -14.59 4.40
C VAL A 217 9.00 -14.05 5.83
N ARG A 218 8.45 -12.85 6.04
CA ARG A 218 8.38 -12.21 7.36
C ARG A 218 7.45 -12.94 8.34
N ALA A 219 6.39 -13.57 7.81
CA ALA A 219 5.42 -14.30 8.62
C ALA A 219 5.86 -15.74 8.97
N CYS A 220 6.94 -16.24 8.39
CA CYS A 220 7.38 -17.60 8.62
C CYS A 220 8.15 -17.75 9.96
N PRO A 221 7.56 -18.37 10.99
CA PRO A 221 8.23 -18.49 12.30
C PRO A 221 9.44 -19.43 12.27
N ALA A 222 9.45 -20.40 11.36
CA ALA A 222 10.56 -21.34 11.17
C ALA A 222 11.68 -20.79 10.27
N GLY A 223 11.51 -19.58 9.68
CA GLY A 223 12.46 -19.01 8.73
C GLY A 223 12.63 -19.83 7.43
N SER A 224 11.76 -20.81 7.19
CA SER A 224 11.87 -21.72 6.04
C SER A 224 11.61 -21.04 4.70
N ARG A 225 10.88 -19.92 4.67
CA ARG A 225 10.59 -19.22 3.41
C ARG A 225 11.66 -18.20 3.09
N ARG A 226 12.23 -18.31 1.91
CA ARG A 226 13.26 -17.40 1.41
C ARG A 226 13.15 -17.20 -0.09
N VAL A 227 13.74 -16.14 -0.59
CA VAL A 227 13.91 -15.90 -2.02
C VAL A 227 15.22 -16.57 -2.43
N GLU A 228 15.14 -17.52 -3.34
CA GLU A 228 16.29 -18.06 -4.04
C GLU A 228 16.46 -17.23 -5.31
N GLY A 229 17.41 -16.31 -5.29
CA GLY A 229 17.79 -15.51 -6.45
C GLY A 229 19.14 -15.97 -6.99
N PRO A 230 19.49 -15.54 -8.21
CA PRO A 230 20.87 -15.69 -8.65
C PRO A 230 21.79 -15.02 -7.66
N ALA A 231 22.83 -15.73 -7.28
CA ALA A 231 23.87 -15.28 -6.35
C ALA A 231 24.58 -14.04 -6.92
#